data_663babee8c5ce79d0c96a7256c9881d6
#
_entry.id   663babee8c5ce79d0c96a7256c9881d6
#
_cell.length_a   1.000
_cell.length_b   1.000
_cell.length_c   1.000
_cell.angle_alpha   90.00
_cell.angle_beta   90.00
_cell.angle_gamma   90.00
#
_symmetry.space_group_name_H-M   'P 1'
#
loop_
_entity.id
_entity.type
_entity.pdbx_description
1 polymer ?
#
loop_
_entity_poly.entity_id
_entity_poly.type
_entity_poly.pdbx_seq_one_letter_code
_entity_poly.pdbx_strand_id
1 'polypeptide(L)'
;MTAADTTIITERLQLVPYAPAHLDGLYAMNSDPEVMRHLGPPQTREEVATSIARQQHVWARNGFGWWSVIEREAEALVGAACLQHLAHVETNPLEIGWRLRPAGQGKGYATEAGRAVMRYGFDVIGESRLVAVTDPENKASARVMERLGMTYIGIQTHYDVPCVTYEIKRTDR
;
A
#
# COMPACT_ATOMS: atom_id res chain seq x y z
N MET A 1 9.81 -8.78 16.26
CA MET A 1 10.41 -7.74 15.38
C MET A 1 10.12 -6.37 15.98
N THR A 2 11.12 -5.53 16.09
CA THR A 2 10.97 -4.14 16.54
C THR A 2 10.51 -3.27 15.35
N ALA A 3 9.94 -2.08 15.61
CA ALA A 3 9.53 -1.17 14.54
C ALA A 3 10.70 -0.77 13.60
N ALA A 4 11.93 -0.83 14.07
CA ALA A 4 13.14 -0.59 13.27
C ALA A 4 13.37 -1.70 12.23
N ASP A 5 13.01 -2.95 12.54
CA ASP A 5 13.24 -4.10 11.65
C ASP A 5 12.23 -4.17 10.50
N THR A 6 11.16 -3.37 10.55
CA THR A 6 10.06 -3.35 9.57
C THR A 6 10.05 -2.10 8.69
N THR A 7 11.02 -1.19 8.90
CA THR A 7 11.26 -0.04 8.02
C THR A 7 12.01 -0.49 6.77
N ILE A 8 11.52 -0.09 5.60
CA ILE A 8 12.17 -0.42 4.32
C ILE A 8 12.77 0.86 3.74
N ILE A 9 14.05 0.79 3.41
CA ILE A 9 14.78 1.88 2.75
C ILE A 9 14.98 1.51 1.28
N THR A 10 14.61 2.42 0.39
CA THR A 10 14.85 2.32 -1.05
C THR A 10 15.78 3.45 -1.51
N GLU A 11 15.95 3.60 -2.81
CA GLU A 11 16.79 4.68 -3.36
C GLU A 11 16.30 6.07 -2.94
N ARG A 12 15.00 6.34 -3.08
CA ARG A 12 14.40 7.67 -2.84
C ARG A 12 13.41 7.69 -1.67
N LEU A 13 12.97 6.52 -1.19
CA LEU A 13 11.88 6.42 -0.24
C LEU A 13 12.31 5.71 1.05
N GLN A 14 11.62 6.06 2.11
CA GLN A 14 11.61 5.32 3.36
C GLN A 14 10.15 4.92 3.66
N LEU A 15 9.89 3.63 3.78
CA LEU A 15 8.59 3.08 4.17
C LEU A 15 8.65 2.77 5.66
N VAL A 16 7.91 3.51 6.47
CA VAL A 16 7.86 3.39 7.94
C VAL A 16 6.49 2.91 8.35
N PRO A 17 6.35 1.85 9.15
CA PRO A 17 5.05 1.44 9.68
C PRO A 17 4.26 2.63 10.24
N TYR A 18 2.94 2.62 10.08
CA TYR A 18 2.09 3.71 10.56
C TYR A 18 2.37 4.01 12.03
N ALA A 19 2.61 5.29 12.32
CA ALA A 19 2.88 5.80 13.66
C ALA A 19 2.10 7.09 13.94
N PRO A 20 1.80 7.44 15.21
CA PRO A 20 1.10 8.67 15.54
C PRO A 20 1.75 9.94 14.97
N ALA A 21 3.06 9.97 14.84
CA ALA A 21 3.82 11.08 14.23
C ALA A 21 3.47 11.31 12.75
N HIS A 22 2.88 10.34 12.07
CA HIS A 22 2.49 10.45 10.66
C HIS A 22 1.07 11.02 10.45
N LEU A 23 0.34 11.33 11.53
CA LEU A 23 -1.08 11.72 11.48
C LEU A 23 -1.34 12.88 10.53
N ASP A 24 -0.55 13.95 10.60
CA ASP A 24 -0.77 15.14 9.78
C ASP A 24 -0.59 14.84 8.27
N GLY A 25 0.43 14.11 7.92
CA GLY A 25 0.70 13.73 6.52
C GLY A 25 -0.34 12.74 5.97
N LEU A 26 -0.73 11.74 6.77
CA LEU A 26 -1.76 10.78 6.39
C LEU A 26 -3.14 11.43 6.31
N TYR A 27 -3.46 12.34 7.22
CA TYR A 27 -4.71 13.10 7.14
C TYR A 27 -4.75 13.99 5.89
N ALA A 28 -3.70 14.74 5.62
CA ALA A 28 -3.62 15.56 4.40
C ALA A 28 -3.79 14.73 3.12
N MET A 29 -3.35 13.46 3.11
CA MET A 29 -3.54 12.54 2.01
C MET A 29 -4.97 11.98 1.95
N ASN A 30 -5.48 11.46 3.07
CA ASN A 30 -6.76 10.75 3.12
C ASN A 30 -7.98 11.67 3.15
N SER A 31 -7.81 12.97 3.42
CA SER A 31 -8.86 13.98 3.31
C SER A 31 -8.96 14.59 1.91
N ASP A 32 -8.01 14.30 1.02
CA ASP A 32 -8.01 14.79 -0.36
C ASP A 32 -8.97 13.96 -1.22
N PRO A 33 -10.06 14.55 -1.78
CA PRO A 33 -11.01 13.81 -2.62
C PRO A 33 -10.39 13.21 -3.87
N GLU A 34 -9.35 13.82 -4.43
CA GLU A 34 -8.66 13.31 -5.62
C GLU A 34 -7.87 12.02 -5.30
N VAL A 35 -7.22 11.99 -4.15
CA VAL A 35 -6.52 10.78 -3.66
C VAL A 35 -7.52 9.66 -3.36
N MET A 36 -8.65 10.00 -2.77
CA MET A 36 -9.67 9.04 -2.33
C MET A 36 -10.66 8.61 -3.40
N ARG A 37 -10.62 9.20 -4.59
CA ARG A 37 -11.55 9.00 -5.71
C ARG A 37 -11.92 7.53 -5.98
N HIS A 38 -10.94 6.61 -5.91
CA HIS A 38 -11.12 5.18 -6.17
C HIS A 38 -11.06 4.31 -4.91
N LEU A 39 -11.01 4.94 -3.71
CA LEU A 39 -10.79 4.25 -2.44
C LEU A 39 -11.95 4.40 -1.45
N GLY A 40 -12.82 5.38 -1.68
CA GLY A 40 -13.94 5.70 -0.80
C GLY A 40 -14.02 7.18 -0.46
N PRO A 41 -14.87 7.57 0.49
CA PRO A 41 -15.02 8.97 0.89
C PRO A 41 -13.73 9.50 1.56
N PRO A 42 -13.47 10.82 1.47
CA PRO A 42 -12.44 11.48 2.26
C PRO A 42 -12.62 11.21 3.75
N GLN A 43 -11.51 10.99 4.46
CA GLN A 43 -11.52 10.64 5.87
C GLN A 43 -11.35 11.87 6.76
N THR A 44 -11.98 11.84 7.92
CA THR A 44 -11.74 12.81 8.98
C THR A 44 -10.41 12.53 9.69
N ARG A 45 -9.90 13.52 10.42
CA ARG A 45 -8.67 13.36 11.21
C ARG A 45 -8.79 12.27 12.28
N GLU A 46 -9.97 12.11 12.88
CA GLU A 46 -10.25 11.08 13.88
C GLU A 46 -10.24 9.67 13.27
N GLU A 47 -10.82 9.51 12.09
CA GLU A 47 -10.78 8.24 11.35
C GLU A 47 -9.35 7.84 10.99
N VAL A 48 -8.53 8.80 10.56
CA VAL A 48 -7.11 8.54 10.27
C VAL A 48 -6.35 8.16 11.55
N ALA A 49 -6.57 8.86 12.67
CA ALA A 49 -5.95 8.51 13.95
C ALA A 49 -6.35 7.10 14.41
N THR A 50 -7.63 6.75 14.28
CA THR A 50 -8.14 5.40 14.57
C THR A 50 -7.50 4.36 13.67
N SER A 51 -7.33 4.66 12.37
CA SER A 51 -6.65 3.78 11.44
C SER A 51 -5.19 3.54 11.81
N ILE A 52 -4.46 4.58 12.22
CA ILE A 52 -3.07 4.46 12.71
C ILE A 52 -3.02 3.52 13.91
N ALA A 53 -3.86 3.72 14.92
CA ALA A 53 -3.90 2.88 16.12
C ALA A 53 -4.20 1.41 15.76
N ARG A 54 -5.18 1.17 14.88
CA ARG A 54 -5.50 -0.17 14.38
C ARG A 54 -4.29 -0.82 13.67
N GLN A 55 -3.58 -0.06 12.84
CA GLN A 55 -2.42 -0.58 12.12
C GLN A 55 -1.27 -0.96 13.05
N GLN A 56 -1.07 -0.29 14.17
CA GLN A 56 -0.09 -0.70 15.16
C GLN A 56 -0.39 -2.11 15.72
N HIS A 57 -1.67 -2.42 15.98
CA HIS A 57 -2.08 -3.77 16.39
C HIS A 57 -1.91 -4.80 15.27
N VAL A 58 -2.24 -4.43 14.02
CA VAL A 58 -2.04 -5.32 12.85
C VAL A 58 -0.56 -5.66 12.69
N TRP A 59 0.33 -4.67 12.79
CA TRP A 59 1.78 -4.89 12.75
C TRP A 59 2.29 -5.81 13.85
N ALA A 60 1.84 -5.59 15.08
CA ALA A 60 2.23 -6.42 16.23
C ALA A 60 1.80 -7.89 16.07
N ARG A 61 0.63 -8.12 15.44
CA ARG A 61 0.06 -9.44 15.23
C ARG A 61 0.66 -10.17 14.03
N ASN A 62 0.77 -9.47 12.89
CA ASN A 62 1.02 -10.10 11.59
C ASN A 62 2.45 -9.94 11.09
N GLY A 63 3.21 -8.96 11.59
CA GLY A 63 4.51 -8.59 11.04
C GLY A 63 4.44 -7.87 9.68
N PHE A 64 3.23 -7.45 9.25
CA PHE A 64 2.99 -6.64 8.05
C PHE A 64 1.75 -5.77 8.25
N GLY A 65 1.59 -4.74 7.41
CA GLY A 65 0.47 -3.80 7.49
C GLY A 65 0.67 -2.62 6.54
N TRP A 66 0.30 -1.43 6.98
CA TRP A 66 0.48 -0.20 6.24
C TRP A 66 1.74 0.54 6.64
N TRP A 67 2.50 1.00 5.63
CA TRP A 67 3.63 1.92 5.76
C TRP A 67 3.24 3.31 5.28
N SER A 68 3.72 4.32 5.98
CA SER A 68 3.86 5.67 5.45
C SER A 68 5.05 5.70 4.50
N VAL A 69 4.84 6.24 3.31
CA VAL A 69 5.89 6.42 2.31
C VAL A 69 6.43 7.83 2.43
N ILE A 70 7.68 7.95 2.82
CA ILE A 70 8.37 9.21 3.08
C ILE A 70 9.46 9.37 2.03
N GLU A 71 9.48 10.50 1.34
CA GLU A 71 10.56 10.87 0.45
C GLU A 71 11.78 11.30 1.29
N ARG A 72 12.93 10.70 1.02
CA ARG A 72 14.10 10.81 1.90
C ARG A 72 14.79 12.17 1.84
N GLU A 73 14.82 12.82 0.68
CA GLU A 73 15.52 14.10 0.51
C GLU A 73 14.76 15.25 1.19
N ALA A 74 13.44 15.32 1.00
CA ALA A 74 12.59 16.35 1.59
C ALA A 74 12.03 15.96 2.96
N GLU A 75 12.26 14.73 3.42
CA GLU A 75 11.67 14.16 4.64
C GLU A 75 10.14 14.31 4.70
N ALA A 76 9.49 14.26 3.53
CA ALA A 76 8.08 14.53 3.35
C ALA A 76 7.28 13.25 3.15
N LEU A 77 6.15 13.10 3.85
CA LEU A 77 5.20 12.02 3.60
C LEU A 77 4.52 12.26 2.25
N VAL A 78 4.81 11.39 1.29
CA VAL A 78 4.31 11.47 -0.10
C VAL A 78 3.24 10.44 -0.42
N GLY A 79 3.03 9.45 0.47
CA GLY A 79 2.04 8.42 0.23
C GLY A 79 1.94 7.39 1.34
N ALA A 80 1.30 6.29 1.01
CA ALA A 80 1.23 5.08 1.82
C ALA A 80 1.27 3.84 0.93
N ALA A 81 1.77 2.74 1.47
CA ALA A 81 1.76 1.43 0.83
C ALA A 81 1.39 0.35 1.84
N CYS A 82 0.85 -0.78 1.39
CA CYS A 82 0.45 -1.85 2.29
C CYS A 82 0.78 -3.24 1.77
N LEU A 83 0.90 -4.14 2.73
CA LEU A 83 0.73 -5.58 2.58
C LEU A 83 -0.38 -5.99 3.55
N GLN A 84 -1.46 -6.58 3.06
CA GLN A 84 -2.62 -6.97 3.87
C GLN A 84 -3.35 -8.14 3.24
N HIS A 85 -4.17 -8.85 4.01
CA HIS A 85 -5.08 -9.84 3.43
C HIS A 85 -6.12 -9.15 2.55
N LEU A 86 -6.28 -9.63 1.32
CA LEU A 86 -7.24 -9.12 0.36
C LEU A 86 -8.65 -9.11 0.96
N ALA A 87 -9.34 -7.99 0.82
CA ALA A 87 -10.65 -7.73 1.42
C ALA A 87 -10.70 -7.92 2.96
N HIS A 88 -9.55 -7.83 3.64
CA HIS A 88 -9.38 -8.03 5.08
C HIS A 88 -9.81 -9.43 5.58
N VAL A 89 -9.83 -10.43 4.70
CA VAL A 89 -10.16 -11.82 5.03
C VAL A 89 -8.87 -12.64 5.13
N GLU A 90 -8.56 -13.16 6.31
CA GLU A 90 -7.29 -13.84 6.60
C GLU A 90 -6.99 -15.07 5.73
N THR A 91 -8.02 -15.69 5.16
CA THR A 91 -7.86 -16.83 4.24
C THR A 91 -7.56 -16.42 2.80
N ASN A 92 -7.70 -15.12 2.48
CA ASN A 92 -7.37 -14.59 1.15
C ASN A 92 -5.86 -14.37 1.01
N PRO A 93 -5.33 -14.36 -0.23
CA PRO A 93 -3.93 -14.03 -0.48
C PRO A 93 -3.57 -12.64 0.02
N LEU A 94 -2.29 -12.39 0.24
CA LEU A 94 -1.83 -11.05 0.57
C LEU A 94 -1.89 -10.12 -0.65
N GLU A 95 -2.45 -8.94 -0.41
CA GLU A 95 -2.58 -7.84 -1.34
C GLU A 95 -1.48 -6.82 -1.09
N ILE A 96 -0.85 -6.35 -2.17
CA ILE A 96 -0.03 -5.13 -2.14
C ILE A 96 -0.85 -3.95 -2.67
N GLY A 97 -0.74 -2.81 -2.01
CA GLY A 97 -1.47 -1.60 -2.37
C GLY A 97 -0.64 -0.35 -2.15
N TRP A 98 -1.04 0.74 -2.78
CA TRP A 98 -0.42 2.05 -2.67
C TRP A 98 -1.43 3.18 -2.91
N ARG A 99 -1.13 4.33 -2.34
CA ARG A 99 -1.76 5.61 -2.67
C ARG A 99 -0.72 6.71 -2.49
N LEU A 100 -0.80 7.74 -3.30
CA LEU A 100 0.13 8.87 -3.26
C LEU A 100 -0.64 10.18 -3.18
N ARG A 101 -0.08 11.13 -2.43
CA ARG A 101 -0.47 12.52 -2.50
C ARG A 101 -0.20 13.06 -3.91
N PRO A 102 -0.93 14.07 -4.40
CA PRO A 102 -0.71 14.66 -5.74
C PRO A 102 0.76 15.04 -5.98
N ALA A 103 1.43 15.62 -4.99
CA ALA A 103 2.85 16.01 -5.08
C ALA A 103 3.82 14.82 -5.26
N GLY A 104 3.41 13.60 -4.92
CA GLY A 104 4.20 12.37 -5.09
C GLY A 104 3.90 11.62 -6.40
N GLN A 105 2.85 12.01 -7.12
CA GLN A 105 2.45 11.34 -8.35
C GLN A 105 3.37 11.69 -9.53
N GLY A 106 3.41 10.82 -10.54
CA GLY A 106 4.22 11.03 -11.74
C GLY A 106 5.72 10.86 -11.58
N LYS A 107 6.22 10.60 -10.37
CA LYS A 107 7.66 10.47 -10.06
C LYS A 107 8.14 9.01 -9.98
N GLY A 108 7.26 8.04 -10.19
CA GLY A 108 7.59 6.60 -10.07
C GLY A 108 7.57 6.05 -8.63
N TYR A 109 7.16 6.84 -7.65
CA TYR A 109 7.16 6.42 -6.23
C TYR A 109 6.20 5.27 -5.94
N ALA A 110 5.04 5.20 -6.62
CA ALA A 110 4.14 4.05 -6.46
C ALA A 110 4.80 2.74 -6.90
N THR A 111 5.52 2.74 -8.01
CA THR A 111 6.26 1.56 -8.50
C THR A 111 7.41 1.20 -7.57
N GLU A 112 8.16 2.19 -7.06
CA GLU A 112 9.27 1.97 -6.14
C GLU A 112 8.78 1.40 -4.79
N ALA A 113 7.73 2.00 -4.21
CA ALA A 113 7.11 1.53 -2.97
C ALA A 113 6.46 0.15 -3.15
N GLY A 114 5.71 -0.06 -4.24
CA GLY A 114 5.08 -1.35 -4.55
C GLY A 114 6.11 -2.46 -4.70
N ARG A 115 7.24 -2.20 -5.36
CA ARG A 115 8.35 -3.16 -5.49
C ARG A 115 8.98 -3.49 -4.14
N ALA A 116 9.14 -2.51 -3.27
CA ALA A 116 9.68 -2.71 -1.93
C ALA A 116 8.75 -3.58 -1.07
N VAL A 117 7.45 -3.31 -1.08
CA VAL A 117 6.43 -4.10 -0.37
C VAL A 117 6.33 -5.51 -0.95
N MET A 118 6.38 -5.65 -2.28
CA MET A 118 6.38 -6.96 -2.95
C MET A 118 7.58 -7.82 -2.50
N ARG A 119 8.78 -7.25 -2.45
CA ARG A 119 9.97 -7.94 -1.94
C ARG A 119 9.79 -8.34 -0.47
N TYR A 120 9.27 -7.46 0.35
CA TYR A 120 8.99 -7.76 1.76
C TYR A 120 8.03 -8.96 1.88
N GLY A 121 6.95 -8.99 1.12
CA GLY A 121 6.00 -10.10 1.10
C GLY A 121 6.64 -11.43 0.70
N PHE A 122 7.53 -11.43 -0.29
CA PHE A 122 8.21 -12.64 -0.73
C PHE A 122 9.38 -13.05 0.15
N ASP A 123 10.23 -12.11 0.56
CA ASP A 123 11.54 -12.43 1.14
C ASP A 123 11.49 -12.46 2.68
N VAL A 124 10.59 -11.66 3.30
CA VAL A 124 10.46 -11.58 4.76
C VAL A 124 9.27 -12.40 5.25
N ILE A 125 8.09 -12.22 4.64
CA ILE A 125 6.88 -12.96 5.05
C ILE A 125 6.87 -14.37 4.48
N GLY A 126 7.52 -14.60 3.35
CA GLY A 126 7.66 -15.93 2.76
C GLY A 126 6.52 -16.34 1.83
N GLU A 127 5.68 -15.40 1.40
CA GLU A 127 4.59 -15.68 0.49
C GLU A 127 5.07 -16.26 -0.84
N SER A 128 4.26 -17.11 -1.45
CA SER A 128 4.51 -17.65 -2.79
C SER A 128 3.82 -16.86 -3.89
N ARG A 129 2.79 -16.08 -3.52
CA ARG A 129 1.93 -15.33 -4.44
C ARG A 129 1.43 -14.05 -3.75
N LEU A 130 1.41 -12.95 -4.50
CA LEU A 130 0.81 -11.68 -4.08
C LEU A 130 -0.20 -11.23 -5.14
N VAL A 131 -1.20 -10.47 -4.69
CA VAL A 131 -2.21 -9.87 -5.58
C VAL A 131 -2.21 -8.35 -5.42
N ALA A 132 -2.79 -7.66 -6.40
CA ALA A 132 -3.14 -6.25 -6.30
C ALA A 132 -4.46 -6.04 -7.03
N VAL A 133 -5.30 -5.17 -6.48
CA VAL A 133 -6.62 -4.88 -7.04
C VAL A 133 -6.84 -3.38 -7.13
N THR A 134 -7.65 -2.97 -8.09
CA THR A 134 -8.04 -1.56 -8.23
C THR A 134 -9.38 -1.43 -8.95
N ASP A 135 -10.01 -0.27 -8.79
CA ASP A 135 -11.15 0.16 -9.60
C ASP A 135 -10.81 0.03 -11.10
N PRO A 136 -11.71 -0.52 -11.94
CA PRO A 136 -11.49 -0.64 -13.39
C PRO A 136 -11.17 0.67 -14.12
N GLU A 137 -11.59 1.80 -13.56
CA GLU A 137 -11.31 3.12 -14.12
C GLU A 137 -9.94 3.69 -13.68
N ASN A 138 -9.32 3.12 -12.64
CA ASN A 138 -8.01 3.56 -12.14
C ASN A 138 -6.87 3.01 -13.00
N LYS A 139 -6.74 3.52 -14.21
CA LYS A 139 -5.69 3.11 -15.16
C LYS A 139 -4.27 3.41 -14.66
N ALA A 140 -4.12 4.41 -13.79
CA ALA A 140 -2.82 4.73 -13.22
C ALA A 140 -2.32 3.60 -12.32
N SER A 141 -3.18 3.05 -11.47
CA SER A 141 -2.84 1.92 -10.60
C SER A 141 -2.56 0.65 -11.41
N ALA A 142 -3.38 0.35 -12.44
CA ALA A 142 -3.15 -0.79 -13.33
C ALA A 142 -1.77 -0.73 -14.00
N ARG A 143 -1.36 0.45 -14.50
CA ARG A 143 0.00 0.63 -15.07
C ARG A 143 1.12 0.41 -14.05
N VAL A 144 0.89 0.70 -12.79
CA VAL A 144 1.89 0.37 -11.73
C VAL A 144 1.99 -1.14 -11.56
N MET A 145 0.86 -1.86 -11.52
CA MET A 145 0.84 -3.34 -11.45
C MET A 145 1.62 -3.97 -12.60
N GLU A 146 1.40 -3.48 -13.82
CA GLU A 146 2.13 -3.93 -15.02
C GLU A 146 3.65 -3.68 -14.90
N ARG A 147 4.06 -2.49 -14.41
CA ARG A 147 5.49 -2.16 -14.19
C ARG A 147 6.13 -3.00 -13.07
N LEU A 148 5.33 -3.53 -12.16
CA LEU A 148 5.78 -4.46 -11.14
C LEU A 148 5.93 -5.89 -11.68
N GLY A 149 5.54 -6.15 -12.94
CA GLY A 149 5.58 -7.47 -13.57
C GLY A 149 4.40 -8.35 -13.18
N MET A 150 3.32 -7.77 -12.66
CA MET A 150 2.12 -8.52 -12.30
C MET A 150 1.31 -8.87 -13.54
N THR A 151 0.68 -10.04 -13.52
CA THR A 151 -0.17 -10.54 -14.59
C THR A 151 -1.64 -10.25 -14.29
N TYR A 152 -2.35 -9.68 -15.27
CA TYR A 152 -3.80 -9.49 -15.19
C TYR A 152 -4.54 -10.83 -15.18
N ILE A 153 -5.43 -11.03 -14.22
CA ILE A 153 -6.21 -12.26 -14.05
C ILE A 153 -7.73 -12.04 -14.11
N GLY A 154 -8.16 -10.87 -14.54
CA GLY A 154 -9.58 -10.58 -14.78
C GLY A 154 -10.17 -9.55 -13.82
N ILE A 155 -11.47 -9.32 -13.99
CA ILE A 155 -12.29 -8.53 -13.07
C ILE A 155 -12.92 -9.49 -12.07
N GLN A 156 -12.69 -9.27 -10.79
CA GLN A 156 -13.20 -10.08 -9.68
C GLN A 156 -13.88 -9.16 -8.66
N THR A 157 -14.81 -9.69 -7.89
CA THR A 157 -15.46 -8.92 -6.82
C THR A 157 -14.60 -8.98 -5.55
N HIS A 158 -14.10 -7.83 -5.14
CA HIS A 158 -13.38 -7.61 -3.87
C HIS A 158 -13.92 -6.35 -3.21
N TYR A 159 -13.94 -6.31 -1.88
CA TYR A 159 -14.49 -5.15 -1.16
C TYR A 159 -15.93 -4.79 -1.59
N ASP A 160 -16.72 -5.82 -1.99
CA ASP A 160 -18.10 -5.71 -2.51
C ASP A 160 -18.25 -4.90 -3.81
N VAL A 161 -17.14 -4.67 -4.53
CA VAL A 161 -17.14 -3.98 -5.83
C VAL A 161 -16.32 -4.73 -6.88
N PRO A 162 -16.61 -4.54 -8.18
CA PRO A 162 -15.76 -5.06 -9.26
C PRO A 162 -14.37 -4.44 -9.19
N CYS A 163 -13.34 -5.28 -9.20
CA CYS A 163 -11.94 -4.85 -9.20
C CYS A 163 -11.17 -5.53 -10.34
N VAL A 164 -10.39 -4.75 -11.05
CA VAL A 164 -9.32 -5.28 -11.90
C VAL A 164 -8.31 -5.95 -10.98
N THR A 165 -8.03 -7.22 -11.22
CA THR A 165 -7.18 -8.04 -10.35
C THR A 165 -5.93 -8.49 -11.10
N TYR A 166 -4.79 -8.30 -10.46
CA TYR A 166 -3.48 -8.74 -10.92
C TYR A 166 -2.84 -9.66 -9.89
N GLU A 167 -1.98 -10.57 -10.35
CA GLU A 167 -1.19 -11.43 -9.46
C GLU A 167 0.28 -11.47 -9.89
N ILE A 168 1.15 -11.82 -8.96
CA ILE A 168 2.54 -12.17 -9.21
C ILE A 168 2.94 -13.33 -8.31
N LYS A 169 3.69 -14.28 -8.85
CA LYS A 169 4.25 -15.41 -8.11
C LYS A 169 5.74 -15.18 -7.88
N ARG A 170 6.26 -15.76 -6.81
CA ARG A 170 7.69 -15.65 -6.48
C ARG A 170 8.60 -16.13 -7.59
N THR A 171 8.16 -17.10 -8.39
CA THR A 171 8.89 -17.67 -9.54
C THR A 171 8.93 -16.78 -10.77
N ASP A 172 8.13 -15.71 -10.80
CA ASP A 172 8.01 -14.83 -11.97
C ASP A 172 8.95 -13.60 -11.89
N ARG A 173 9.89 -13.60 -10.90
CA ARG A 173 10.85 -12.51 -10.65
C ARG A 173 12.14 -12.67 -11.45
#